data_b68a08458cca8121a40aedce82040304
#
_entry.id   b68a08458cca8121a40aedce82040304
#
_cell.length_a   1.000
_cell.length_b   1.000
_cell.length_c   1.000
_cell.angle_alpha   90.00
_cell.angle_beta   90.00
_cell.angle_gamma   90.00
#
_symmetry.space_group_name_H-M   'P 1'
#
loop_
_entity.id
_entity.type
_entity.pdbx_description
1 polymer ?
#
loop_
_entity_poly.entity_id
_entity_poly.type
_entity_poly.pdbx_seq_one_letter_code
_entity_poly.pdbx_strand_id
1 'polypeptide(L)'
;RLFTPEILDRINQEVVRAGHALVKKNADETLNARCDSFVVKTHVHFPTDTNLLFDAIRKTIETCANLSSAYGLTGWRQSAHNVRQFKKSYRHIQKLRRSRSKDPDKREVKRVEIEQAHEAYLELAAEFLERAGETRGYLELCCGIVPVLLAELDGYIVHAERQIDQIRRRVLWGEVIPHDEKVLSIFQPHTEWIVKGKAGVPAELGLRVCVVEGQHGFILHHQVMEKTTDDQIAVSIIEETKERFPLLSCVSFDKGFHSAGNQTDLAAILDQVILPKKGRLSAVDKTREYDPEFIRLRHQHSAVESAINALEVHGLDRCPDHGIDGFKRYVSLAVVARNVHHLGVVLHRQEKERTRGPYIKKAA
;
A
#
# COMPACT_ATOMS: atom_id res chain seq x y z
N ARG A 1 -21.36 2.46 4.69
CA ARG A 1 -20.61 3.48 3.92
C ARG A 1 -21.25 3.62 2.55
N LEU A 2 -21.50 4.85 2.06
CA LEU A 2 -22.23 5.11 0.81
C LEU A 2 -21.43 4.70 -0.44
N PHE A 3 -20.10 4.85 -0.41
CA PHE A 3 -19.23 4.52 -1.54
C PHE A 3 -18.38 3.29 -1.21
N THR A 4 -18.62 2.21 -1.94
CA THR A 4 -17.77 1.01 -1.94
C THR A 4 -16.79 1.08 -3.12
N PRO A 5 -15.69 0.30 -3.12
CA PRO A 5 -14.79 0.24 -4.28
C PRO A 5 -15.51 -0.11 -5.59
N GLU A 6 -16.49 -1.01 -5.55
CA GLU A 6 -17.26 -1.44 -6.72
C GLU A 6 -18.16 -0.32 -7.29
N ILE A 7 -18.79 0.47 -6.42
CA ILE A 7 -19.58 1.64 -6.84
C ILE A 7 -18.66 2.68 -7.49
N LEU A 8 -17.51 2.95 -6.89
CA LEU A 8 -16.54 3.90 -7.42
C LEU A 8 -15.96 3.43 -8.77
N ASP A 9 -15.74 2.12 -8.93
CA ASP A 9 -15.28 1.56 -10.19
C ASP A 9 -16.35 1.74 -11.30
N ARG A 10 -17.62 1.50 -11.01
CA ARG A 10 -18.72 1.78 -11.96
C ARG A 10 -18.82 3.25 -12.33
N ILE A 11 -18.66 4.16 -11.35
CA ILE A 11 -18.61 5.60 -11.61
C ILE A 11 -17.43 5.93 -12.52
N ASN A 12 -16.26 5.35 -12.25
CA ASN A 12 -15.08 5.50 -13.09
C ASN A 12 -15.33 5.11 -14.54
N GLN A 13 -15.96 3.94 -14.76
CA GLN A 13 -16.31 3.48 -16.12
C GLN A 13 -17.18 4.49 -16.86
N GLU A 14 -18.20 5.06 -16.21
CA GLU A 14 -19.05 6.07 -16.83
C GLU A 14 -18.31 7.38 -17.14
N VAL A 15 -17.43 7.83 -16.24
CA VAL A 15 -16.57 8.99 -16.49
C VAL A 15 -15.64 8.77 -17.69
N VAL A 16 -15.03 7.58 -17.78
CA VAL A 16 -14.17 7.21 -18.92
C VAL A 16 -14.98 7.13 -20.22
N ARG A 17 -16.16 6.51 -20.21
CA ARG A 17 -17.05 6.45 -21.38
C ARG A 17 -17.46 7.84 -21.87
N ALA A 18 -17.85 8.71 -20.95
CA ALA A 18 -18.17 10.11 -21.27
C ALA A 18 -16.96 10.84 -21.88
N GLY A 19 -15.76 10.62 -21.30
CA GLY A 19 -14.52 11.17 -21.85
C GLY A 19 -14.20 10.66 -23.25
N HIS A 20 -14.31 9.34 -23.46
CA HIS A 20 -14.11 8.72 -24.78
C HIS A 20 -15.08 9.25 -25.84
N ALA A 21 -16.34 9.51 -25.48
CA ALA A 21 -17.30 10.10 -26.40
C ALA A 21 -16.89 11.51 -26.90
N LEU A 22 -16.07 12.22 -26.11
CA LEU A 22 -15.56 13.55 -26.47
C LEU A 22 -14.27 13.53 -27.28
N VAL A 23 -13.38 12.53 -27.06
CA VAL A 23 -12.02 12.54 -27.60
C VAL A 23 -11.75 11.55 -28.71
N LYS A 24 -12.53 10.47 -28.82
CA LYS A 24 -12.40 9.47 -29.88
C LYS A 24 -12.81 10.06 -31.23
N LYS A 25 -12.09 9.66 -32.27
CA LYS A 25 -12.38 10.07 -33.65
C LYS A 25 -13.66 9.41 -34.19
N ASN A 26 -13.89 8.16 -33.80
CA ASN A 26 -15.07 7.38 -34.14
C ASN A 26 -15.38 6.35 -33.04
N ALA A 27 -16.56 5.75 -33.07
CA ALA A 27 -17.00 4.78 -32.06
C ALA A 27 -16.13 3.51 -32.04
N ASP A 28 -15.60 3.09 -33.17
CA ASP A 28 -14.83 1.85 -33.36
C ASP A 28 -13.31 2.06 -33.19
N GLU A 29 -12.88 3.24 -32.74
CA GLU A 29 -11.47 3.49 -32.51
C GLU A 29 -10.92 2.54 -31.46
N THR A 30 -9.92 1.72 -31.86
CA THR A 30 -9.23 0.82 -30.96
C THR A 30 -8.48 1.60 -29.88
N LEU A 31 -8.38 1.00 -28.69
CA LEU A 31 -7.72 1.60 -27.55
C LEU A 31 -6.33 1.02 -27.37
N ASN A 32 -5.35 1.92 -27.24
CA ASN A 32 -4.02 1.60 -26.76
C ASN A 32 -3.91 2.04 -25.31
N ALA A 33 -3.28 1.22 -24.46
CA ALA A 33 -3.11 1.52 -23.05
C ALA A 33 -1.68 1.25 -22.58
N ARG A 34 -1.40 1.71 -21.37
CA ARG A 34 -0.15 1.52 -20.63
C ARG A 34 -0.50 0.97 -19.26
N CYS A 35 0.18 -0.09 -18.87
CA CYS A 35 -0.03 -0.74 -17.58
C CYS A 35 1.24 -0.61 -16.74
N ASP A 36 1.14 -0.03 -15.55
CA ASP A 36 2.26 0.13 -14.63
C ASP A 36 1.79 0.09 -13.18
N SER A 37 2.70 -0.10 -12.24
CA SER A 37 2.42 -0.14 -10.82
C SER A 37 3.25 0.87 -10.03
N PHE A 38 2.66 1.40 -8.97
CA PHE A 38 3.34 2.29 -8.02
C PHE A 38 2.91 1.97 -6.58
N VAL A 39 3.67 2.47 -5.61
CA VAL A 39 3.37 2.21 -4.19
C VAL A 39 2.58 3.37 -3.61
N VAL A 40 1.42 3.05 -3.08
CA VAL A 40 0.66 3.96 -2.21
C VAL A 40 1.01 3.63 -0.76
N LYS A 41 1.60 4.58 -0.05
CA LYS A 41 2.04 4.39 1.34
C LYS A 41 0.84 4.27 2.27
N THR A 42 0.92 3.33 3.21
CA THR A 42 0.00 3.31 4.35
C THR A 42 0.42 4.34 5.39
N HIS A 43 -0.54 4.84 6.16
CA HIS A 43 -0.26 5.81 7.23
C HIS A 43 0.26 5.11 8.49
N VAL A 44 1.50 4.64 8.43
CA VAL A 44 2.17 3.92 9.51
C VAL A 44 3.53 4.57 9.83
N HIS A 45 3.98 4.46 11.06
CA HIS A 45 5.35 4.79 11.42
C HIS A 45 6.31 3.66 11.00
N PHE A 46 7.61 3.97 10.91
CA PHE A 46 8.61 2.95 10.59
C PHE A 46 8.60 1.84 11.66
N PRO A 47 8.39 0.56 11.28
CA PRO A 47 8.22 -0.54 12.20
C PRO A 47 9.56 -0.91 12.87
N THR A 48 9.56 -0.93 14.19
CA THR A 48 10.57 -1.61 15.00
C THR A 48 9.84 -2.44 16.03
N ASP A 49 10.36 -3.60 16.42
CA ASP A 49 9.65 -4.48 17.36
C ASP A 49 9.34 -3.74 18.67
N THR A 50 10.24 -2.85 19.11
CA THR A 50 10.03 -2.04 20.33
C THR A 50 8.90 -1.02 20.21
N ASN A 51 8.69 -0.39 19.03
CA ASN A 51 7.56 0.54 18.88
C ASN A 51 6.24 -0.20 18.61
N LEU A 52 6.29 -1.33 17.91
CA LEU A 52 5.11 -2.18 17.74
C LEU A 52 4.64 -2.78 19.07
N LEU A 53 5.57 -3.21 19.94
CA LEU A 53 5.23 -3.63 21.30
C LEU A 53 4.63 -2.47 22.12
N PHE A 54 5.20 -1.25 22.00
CA PHE A 54 4.63 -0.08 22.66
C PHE A 54 3.18 0.16 22.22
N ASP A 55 2.90 0.09 20.93
CA ASP A 55 1.55 0.30 20.41
C ASP A 55 0.59 -0.80 20.86
N ALA A 56 1.01 -2.07 20.83
CA ALA A 56 0.20 -3.19 21.26
C ALA A 56 -0.16 -3.09 22.74
N ILE A 57 0.82 -2.87 23.65
CA ILE A 57 0.57 -2.72 25.09
C ILE A 57 -0.28 -1.48 25.39
N ARG A 58 -0.01 -0.35 24.73
CA ARG A 58 -0.82 0.86 24.89
C ARG A 58 -2.30 0.57 24.54
N LYS A 59 -2.55 -0.10 23.44
CA LYS A 59 -3.90 -0.46 23.02
C LYS A 59 -4.54 -1.50 23.94
N THR A 60 -3.79 -2.48 24.40
CA THR A 60 -4.26 -3.43 25.43
C THR A 60 -4.72 -2.70 26.69
N ILE A 61 -3.91 -1.77 27.22
CA ILE A 61 -4.27 -0.96 28.39
C ILE A 61 -5.51 -0.11 28.15
N GLU A 62 -5.58 0.61 27.01
CA GLU A 62 -6.71 1.46 26.64
C GLU A 62 -8.00 0.65 26.48
N THR A 63 -7.96 -0.50 25.80
CA THR A 63 -9.12 -1.38 25.57
C THR A 63 -9.60 -2.02 26.89
N CYS A 64 -8.68 -2.53 27.71
CA CYS A 64 -9.01 -3.02 29.06
C CYS A 64 -9.65 -1.95 29.92
N ALA A 65 -9.16 -0.71 29.88
CA ALA A 65 -9.73 0.40 30.65
C ALA A 65 -11.16 0.75 30.19
N ASN A 66 -11.40 0.77 28.87
CA ASN A 66 -12.71 1.04 28.31
C ASN A 66 -13.72 -0.06 28.67
N LEU A 67 -13.35 -1.33 28.49
CA LEU A 67 -14.18 -2.48 28.86
C LEU A 67 -14.44 -2.50 30.36
N SER A 68 -13.42 -2.34 31.20
CA SER A 68 -13.56 -2.31 32.65
C SER A 68 -14.51 -1.19 33.09
N SER A 69 -14.39 0.01 32.53
CA SER A 69 -15.30 1.12 32.82
C SER A 69 -16.75 0.82 32.46
N ALA A 70 -16.97 0.21 31.28
CA ALA A 70 -18.32 -0.16 30.82
C ALA A 70 -19.01 -1.19 31.70
N TYR A 71 -18.22 -2.08 32.36
CA TYR A 71 -18.74 -3.13 33.26
C TYR A 71 -18.48 -2.86 34.75
N GLY A 72 -18.16 -1.63 35.12
CA GLY A 72 -18.00 -1.21 36.54
C GLY A 72 -16.77 -1.77 37.26
N LEU A 73 -15.79 -2.28 36.54
CA LEU A 73 -14.56 -2.80 37.11
C LEU A 73 -13.55 -1.65 37.39
N THR A 74 -12.75 -1.81 38.44
CA THR A 74 -11.85 -0.75 38.91
C THR A 74 -10.38 -0.94 38.54
N GLY A 75 -10.05 -2.09 37.98
CA GLY A 75 -8.66 -2.53 37.77
C GLY A 75 -7.80 -1.62 36.90
N TRP A 76 -8.37 -0.83 35.96
CA TRP A 76 -7.65 -0.01 35.00
C TRP A 76 -7.85 1.50 35.13
N ARG A 77 -8.28 2.00 36.33
CA ARG A 77 -8.52 3.43 36.58
C ARG A 77 -7.29 4.31 36.29
N GLN A 78 -6.08 3.77 36.44
CA GLN A 78 -4.82 4.48 36.20
C GLN A 78 -4.25 4.21 34.80
N SER A 79 -5.06 3.88 33.80
CA SER A 79 -4.62 3.54 32.44
C SER A 79 -3.67 4.56 31.82
N ALA A 80 -3.97 5.86 31.96
CA ALA A 80 -3.11 6.94 31.48
C ALA A 80 -1.73 6.98 32.17
N HIS A 81 -1.64 6.62 33.46
CA HIS A 81 -0.37 6.49 34.17
C HIS A 81 0.41 5.27 33.66
N ASN A 82 -0.24 4.13 33.51
CA ASN A 82 0.36 2.91 33.02
C ASN A 82 0.95 3.10 31.61
N VAL A 83 0.22 3.76 30.71
CA VAL A 83 0.73 4.10 29.36
C VAL A 83 1.94 5.03 29.44
N ARG A 84 1.93 6.04 30.34
CA ARG A 84 3.09 6.93 30.53
C ARG A 84 4.30 6.19 31.07
N GLN A 85 4.13 5.28 32.02
CA GLN A 85 5.18 4.44 32.59
C GLN A 85 5.81 3.56 31.48
N PHE A 86 5.01 2.87 30.72
CA PHE A 86 5.48 2.03 29.62
C PHE A 86 6.18 2.85 28.54
N LYS A 87 5.66 4.04 28.21
CA LYS A 87 6.29 4.97 27.27
C LYS A 87 7.65 5.48 27.76
N LYS A 88 7.84 5.64 29.08
CA LYS A 88 9.13 6.04 29.67
C LYS A 88 10.19 4.97 29.45
N SER A 89 9.84 3.68 29.66
CA SER A 89 10.74 2.56 29.39
C SER A 89 11.09 2.46 27.91
N TYR A 90 10.12 2.55 27.01
CA TYR A 90 10.36 2.62 25.56
C TYR A 90 11.30 3.75 25.14
N ARG A 91 11.09 4.98 25.67
CA ARG A 91 11.96 6.14 25.39
C ARG A 91 13.38 5.96 25.93
N HIS A 92 13.54 5.25 27.04
CA HIS A 92 14.85 4.92 27.58
C HIS A 92 15.66 4.07 26.61
N ILE A 93 15.08 3.01 26.05
CA ILE A 93 15.70 2.19 25.00
C ILE A 93 16.10 3.04 23.79
N GLN A 94 15.20 3.92 23.32
CA GLN A 94 15.51 4.79 22.18
C GLN A 94 16.70 5.72 22.46
N LYS A 95 16.78 6.26 23.68
CA LYS A 95 17.90 7.12 24.08
C LYS A 95 19.22 6.35 24.11
N LEU A 96 19.22 5.12 24.64
CA LEU A 96 20.40 4.28 24.67
C LEU A 96 20.93 3.94 23.27
N ARG A 97 20.03 3.64 22.33
CA ARG A 97 20.38 3.31 20.92
C ARG A 97 20.95 4.48 20.11
N ARG A 98 20.75 5.72 20.51
CA ARG A 98 21.29 6.91 19.81
C ARG A 98 22.79 7.15 20.03
N SER A 99 23.39 6.52 21.02
CA SER A 99 24.83 6.64 21.30
C SER A 99 25.66 6.01 20.18
N ARG A 100 26.64 6.75 19.63
CA ARG A 100 27.48 6.36 18.50
C ARG A 100 28.98 6.35 18.86
N SER A 101 29.35 5.93 20.08
CA SER A 101 30.75 5.81 20.43
C SER A 101 31.48 4.84 19.53
N LYS A 102 32.70 5.19 19.08
CA LYS A 102 33.60 4.30 18.31
C LYS A 102 34.52 3.46 19.22
N ASP A 103 34.61 3.80 20.51
CA ASP A 103 35.42 3.13 21.51
C ASP A 103 34.84 1.73 21.81
N PRO A 104 35.62 0.62 21.64
CA PRO A 104 35.14 -0.74 21.85
C PRO A 104 34.61 -0.99 23.26
N ASP A 105 35.28 -0.51 24.30
CA ASP A 105 34.90 -0.75 25.68
C ASP A 105 33.56 -0.03 25.99
N LYS A 106 33.42 1.19 25.55
CA LYS A 106 32.16 1.93 25.68
C LYS A 106 31.01 1.30 24.87
N ARG A 107 31.31 0.66 23.75
CA ARG A 107 30.32 -0.07 22.98
C ARG A 107 29.82 -1.31 23.71
N GLU A 108 30.74 -2.06 24.35
CA GLU A 108 30.36 -3.25 25.11
C GLU A 108 29.52 -2.90 26.35
N VAL A 109 29.95 -1.90 27.15
CA VAL A 109 29.13 -1.41 28.27
C VAL A 109 27.73 -0.99 27.77
N LYS A 110 27.68 -0.31 26.63
CA LYS A 110 26.43 0.15 26.04
C LYS A 110 25.54 -0.99 25.55
N ARG A 111 26.13 -2.06 25.04
CA ARG A 111 25.41 -3.27 24.65
C ARG A 111 24.68 -3.88 25.85
N VAL A 112 25.39 -4.04 26.95
CA VAL A 112 24.82 -4.57 28.22
C VAL A 112 23.68 -3.67 28.73
N GLU A 113 23.88 -2.32 28.76
CA GLU A 113 22.82 -1.40 29.16
C GLU A 113 21.56 -1.51 28.25
N ILE A 114 21.75 -1.72 26.93
CA ILE A 114 20.65 -1.87 25.98
C ILE A 114 19.92 -3.20 26.24
N GLU A 115 20.62 -4.30 26.50
CA GLU A 115 20.02 -5.59 26.83
C GLU A 115 19.19 -5.51 28.10
N GLN A 116 19.77 -4.98 29.20
CA GLN A 116 19.06 -4.76 30.46
C GLN A 116 17.82 -3.87 30.32
N ALA A 117 17.92 -2.81 29.52
CA ALA A 117 16.77 -1.94 29.27
C ALA A 117 15.66 -2.65 28.48
N HIS A 118 16.01 -3.59 27.59
CA HIS A 118 15.01 -4.41 26.89
C HIS A 118 14.39 -5.46 27.83
N GLU A 119 15.19 -6.12 28.69
CA GLU A 119 14.66 -7.04 29.70
C GLU A 119 13.62 -6.37 30.58
N ALA A 120 13.95 -5.23 31.19
CA ALA A 120 13.00 -4.46 32.01
C ALA A 120 11.75 -3.99 31.22
N TYR A 121 11.90 -3.72 29.93
CA TYR A 121 10.78 -3.36 29.07
C TYR A 121 9.86 -4.55 28.78
N LEU A 122 10.44 -5.74 28.58
CA LEU A 122 9.70 -6.98 28.36
C LEU A 122 9.00 -7.47 29.64
N GLU A 123 9.64 -7.35 30.81
CA GLU A 123 9.04 -7.67 32.10
C GLU A 123 7.79 -6.80 32.35
N LEU A 124 7.91 -5.49 32.19
CA LEU A 124 6.79 -4.57 32.34
C LEU A 124 5.67 -4.84 31.32
N ALA A 125 5.99 -5.26 30.09
CA ALA A 125 5.01 -5.66 29.11
C ALA A 125 4.27 -6.94 29.53
N ALA A 126 5.00 -7.94 30.06
CA ALA A 126 4.43 -9.19 30.55
C ALA A 126 3.46 -8.96 31.73
N GLU A 127 3.79 -8.08 32.69
CA GLU A 127 2.89 -7.68 33.78
C GLU A 127 1.55 -7.11 33.25
N PHE A 128 1.60 -6.25 32.22
CA PHE A 128 0.37 -5.71 31.63
C PHE A 128 -0.42 -6.76 30.87
N LEU A 129 0.24 -7.74 30.20
CA LEU A 129 -0.46 -8.81 29.51
C LEU A 129 -1.11 -9.79 30.47
N GLU A 130 -0.44 -10.20 31.55
CA GLU A 130 -1.03 -11.05 32.59
C GLU A 130 -2.30 -10.43 33.15
N ARG A 131 -2.22 -9.17 33.54
CA ARG A 131 -3.36 -8.41 34.06
C ARG A 131 -4.48 -8.21 33.01
N ALA A 132 -4.13 -8.09 31.74
CA ALA A 132 -5.12 -8.02 30.65
C ALA A 132 -5.82 -9.37 30.44
N GLY A 133 -5.07 -10.48 30.52
CA GLY A 133 -5.59 -11.83 30.48
C GLY A 133 -6.59 -12.12 31.62
N GLU A 134 -6.25 -11.73 32.86
CA GLU A 134 -7.15 -11.83 34.01
C GLU A 134 -8.45 -11.01 33.78
N THR A 135 -8.31 -9.76 33.30
CA THR A 135 -9.45 -8.90 32.99
C THR A 135 -10.33 -9.51 31.90
N ARG A 136 -9.73 -10.02 30.84
CA ARG A 136 -10.41 -10.68 29.72
C ARG A 136 -11.21 -11.90 30.22
N GLY A 137 -10.55 -12.77 31.00
CA GLY A 137 -11.20 -13.94 31.58
C GLY A 137 -12.37 -13.59 32.51
N TYR A 138 -12.22 -12.55 33.34
CA TYR A 138 -13.30 -12.06 34.19
C TYR A 138 -14.49 -11.52 33.39
N LEU A 139 -14.22 -10.74 32.35
CA LEU A 139 -15.26 -10.19 31.46
C LEU A 139 -16.07 -11.29 30.76
N GLU A 140 -15.39 -12.34 30.28
CA GLU A 140 -16.04 -13.48 29.63
C GLU A 140 -16.86 -14.30 30.61
N LEU A 141 -16.28 -14.71 31.75
CA LEU A 141 -16.87 -15.67 32.67
C LEU A 141 -17.89 -15.02 33.63
N CYS A 142 -17.57 -13.83 34.14
CA CYS A 142 -18.38 -13.19 35.18
C CYS A 142 -19.36 -12.13 34.65
N CYS A 143 -19.02 -11.47 33.53
CA CYS A 143 -19.88 -10.47 32.89
C CYS A 143 -20.63 -11.03 31.67
N GLY A 144 -20.37 -12.27 31.27
CA GLY A 144 -21.05 -12.94 30.14
C GLY A 144 -20.83 -12.27 28.79
N ILE A 145 -19.68 -11.59 28.60
CA ILE A 145 -19.37 -10.94 27.33
C ILE A 145 -19.01 -11.99 26.29
N VAL A 146 -19.66 -11.93 25.14
CA VAL A 146 -19.39 -12.86 24.04
C VAL A 146 -17.98 -12.62 23.45
N PRO A 147 -17.23 -13.67 23.08
CA PRO A 147 -15.84 -13.56 22.62
C PRO A 147 -15.63 -12.58 21.47
N VAL A 148 -16.59 -12.40 20.57
CA VAL A 148 -16.50 -11.45 19.46
C VAL A 148 -16.30 -10.00 19.91
N LEU A 149 -16.82 -9.62 21.09
CA LEU A 149 -16.61 -8.28 21.66
C LEU A 149 -15.24 -8.12 22.32
N LEU A 150 -14.56 -9.23 22.60
CA LEU A 150 -13.20 -9.27 23.14
C LEU A 150 -12.14 -9.43 22.05
N ALA A 151 -12.54 -9.69 20.80
CA ALA A 151 -11.62 -9.98 19.68
C ALA A 151 -10.59 -8.87 19.41
N GLU A 152 -10.96 -7.60 19.63
CA GLU A 152 -10.02 -6.48 19.51
C GLU A 152 -8.92 -6.55 20.59
N LEU A 153 -9.30 -6.85 21.82
CA LEU A 153 -8.37 -7.04 22.95
C LEU A 153 -7.46 -8.23 22.69
N ASP A 154 -8.03 -9.37 22.29
CA ASP A 154 -7.30 -10.60 21.97
C ASP A 154 -6.28 -10.33 20.84
N GLY A 155 -6.64 -9.57 19.82
CA GLY A 155 -5.75 -9.16 18.74
C GLY A 155 -4.54 -8.36 19.24
N TYR A 156 -4.72 -7.41 20.15
CA TYR A 156 -3.61 -6.63 20.71
C TYR A 156 -2.72 -7.47 21.63
N ILE A 157 -3.31 -8.40 22.40
CA ILE A 157 -2.54 -9.35 23.24
C ILE A 157 -1.64 -10.21 22.34
N VAL A 158 -2.18 -10.85 21.31
CA VAL A 158 -1.42 -11.66 20.35
C VAL A 158 -0.30 -10.86 19.68
N HIS A 159 -0.56 -9.62 19.28
CA HIS A 159 0.50 -8.76 18.74
C HIS A 159 1.59 -8.45 19.77
N ALA A 160 1.23 -8.19 21.03
CA ALA A 160 2.21 -7.90 22.07
C ALA A 160 3.08 -9.14 22.38
N GLU A 161 2.49 -10.31 22.53
CA GLU A 161 3.20 -11.57 22.74
C GLU A 161 4.20 -11.86 21.62
N ARG A 162 3.78 -11.69 20.37
CA ARG A 162 4.67 -11.82 19.20
C ARG A 162 5.86 -10.85 19.26
N GLN A 163 5.61 -9.59 19.60
CA GLN A 163 6.70 -8.60 19.68
C GLN A 163 7.64 -8.86 20.85
N ILE A 164 7.14 -9.36 21.97
CA ILE A 164 7.97 -9.83 23.10
C ILE A 164 8.91 -10.95 22.65
N ASP A 165 8.37 -11.97 21.94
CA ASP A 165 9.17 -13.06 21.39
C ASP A 165 10.24 -12.54 20.43
N GLN A 166 9.86 -11.71 19.45
CA GLN A 166 10.78 -11.17 18.45
C GLN A 166 11.87 -10.28 19.06
N ILE A 167 11.56 -9.47 20.08
CA ILE A 167 12.56 -8.67 20.79
C ILE A 167 13.52 -9.58 21.53
N ARG A 168 13.02 -10.59 22.26
CA ARG A 168 13.83 -11.56 23.01
C ARG A 168 14.80 -12.29 22.08
N ARG A 169 14.30 -12.89 21.01
CA ARG A 169 15.11 -13.62 20.02
C ARG A 169 16.17 -12.71 19.39
N ARG A 170 15.78 -11.53 18.95
CA ARG A 170 16.69 -10.63 18.21
C ARG A 170 17.68 -9.89 19.09
N VAL A 171 17.25 -9.38 20.24
CA VAL A 171 18.10 -8.50 21.08
C VAL A 171 18.88 -9.28 22.11
N LEU A 172 18.25 -10.28 22.78
CA LEU A 172 18.92 -11.03 23.85
C LEU A 172 19.66 -12.26 23.31
N TRP A 173 19.11 -12.92 22.26
CA TRP A 173 19.73 -14.14 21.71
C TRP A 173 20.48 -13.92 20.40
N GLY A 174 20.39 -12.74 19.79
CA GLY A 174 21.10 -12.41 18.56
C GLY A 174 20.57 -13.07 17.29
N GLU A 175 19.33 -13.59 17.34
CA GLU A 175 18.70 -14.26 16.20
C GLU A 175 18.27 -13.28 15.10
N VAL A 176 18.26 -13.77 13.85
CA VAL A 176 17.69 -13.07 12.72
C VAL A 176 16.24 -13.49 12.55
N ILE A 177 15.30 -12.60 12.75
CA ILE A 177 13.87 -12.87 12.55
C ILE A 177 13.56 -12.97 11.05
N PRO A 178 12.97 -14.10 10.56
CA PRO A 178 12.53 -14.26 9.18
C PRO A 178 11.56 -13.16 8.75
N HIS A 179 11.52 -12.86 7.45
CA HIS A 179 10.69 -11.76 6.94
C HIS A 179 9.19 -12.04 7.07
N ASP A 180 8.77 -13.26 6.89
CA ASP A 180 7.39 -13.74 6.97
C ASP A 180 6.82 -13.74 8.40
N GLU A 181 7.68 -13.79 9.42
CA GLU A 181 7.29 -13.63 10.82
C GLU A 181 7.05 -12.15 11.21
N LYS A 182 7.58 -11.18 10.43
CA LYS A 182 7.54 -9.75 10.77
C LYS A 182 6.16 -9.15 10.55
N VAL A 183 5.72 -8.35 11.50
CA VAL A 183 4.56 -7.46 11.38
C VAL A 183 5.06 -6.05 11.13
N LEU A 184 4.51 -5.39 10.13
CA LEU A 184 4.92 -4.02 9.76
C LEU A 184 4.02 -2.95 10.40
N SER A 185 2.80 -3.31 10.75
CA SER A 185 1.88 -2.46 11.52
C SER A 185 0.82 -3.32 12.19
N ILE A 186 0.51 -3.05 13.44
CA ILE A 186 -0.60 -3.68 14.16
C ILE A 186 -1.95 -3.02 13.82
N PHE A 187 -1.94 -1.80 13.26
CA PHE A 187 -3.13 -1.05 12.88
C PHE A 187 -3.49 -1.21 11.40
N GLN A 188 -2.51 -1.50 10.57
CA GLN A 188 -2.64 -1.68 9.12
C GLN A 188 -1.92 -2.99 8.71
N PRO A 189 -2.50 -4.16 9.03
CA PRO A 189 -1.83 -5.45 8.84
C PRO A 189 -1.56 -5.79 7.36
N HIS A 190 -2.25 -5.12 6.43
CA HIS A 190 -2.04 -5.23 4.99
C HIS A 190 -0.79 -4.50 4.48
N THR A 191 -0.10 -3.72 5.34
CA THR A 191 1.11 -2.99 4.93
C THR A 191 2.21 -3.96 4.50
N GLU A 192 2.80 -3.73 3.33
CA GLU A 192 3.92 -4.49 2.79
C GLU A 192 5.21 -3.67 2.82
N TRP A 193 6.35 -4.38 2.88
CA TRP A 193 7.68 -3.82 2.74
C TRP A 193 8.14 -3.96 1.29
N ILE A 194 8.09 -2.88 0.52
CA ILE A 194 8.33 -2.89 -0.91
C ILE A 194 9.69 -2.26 -1.20
N VAL A 195 10.63 -3.06 -1.72
CA VAL A 195 11.97 -2.61 -2.12
C VAL A 195 11.93 -2.10 -3.55
N LYS A 196 12.25 -0.84 -3.77
CA LYS A 196 12.23 -0.20 -5.11
C LYS A 196 13.61 -0.11 -5.77
N GLY A 197 14.69 -0.45 -5.10
CA GLY A 197 16.05 -0.34 -5.64
C GLY A 197 16.50 1.09 -5.99
N LYS A 198 15.76 2.12 -5.56
CA LYS A 198 16.10 3.53 -5.80
C LYS A 198 17.11 4.02 -4.77
N ALA A 199 18.07 4.85 -5.23
CA ALA A 199 19.02 5.50 -4.33
C ALA A 199 18.28 6.42 -3.33
N GLY A 200 18.58 6.28 -2.04
CA GLY A 200 18.05 7.15 -0.97
C GLY A 200 16.81 6.64 -0.24
N VAL A 201 15.95 5.83 -0.84
CA VAL A 201 14.79 5.20 -0.19
C VAL A 201 14.82 3.70 -0.47
N PRO A 202 15.42 2.89 0.43
CA PRO A 202 15.61 1.46 0.18
C PRO A 202 14.30 0.67 0.14
N ALA A 203 13.27 1.12 0.86
CA ALA A 203 11.96 0.47 0.88
C ALA A 203 10.84 1.44 1.24
N GLU A 204 9.65 1.16 0.75
CA GLU A 204 8.41 1.87 1.07
C GLU A 204 7.44 0.93 1.80
N LEU A 205 6.65 1.51 2.71
CA LEU A 205 5.63 0.82 3.51
C LEU A 205 4.26 1.16 2.93
N GLY A 206 3.61 0.19 2.29
CA GLY A 206 2.33 0.41 1.62
C GLY A 206 1.87 -0.79 0.84
N LEU A 207 1.01 -0.56 -0.14
CA LEU A 207 0.62 -1.56 -1.14
C LEU A 207 0.93 -1.04 -2.54
N ARG A 208 1.22 -1.95 -3.45
CA ARG A 208 1.27 -1.61 -4.87
C ARG A 208 -0.14 -1.40 -5.40
N VAL A 209 -0.26 -0.44 -6.30
CA VAL A 209 -1.47 -0.20 -7.07
C VAL A 209 -1.08 -0.25 -8.54
N CYS A 210 -1.67 -1.18 -9.27
CA CYS A 210 -1.53 -1.28 -10.71
C CYS A 210 -2.60 -0.42 -11.37
N VAL A 211 -2.23 0.31 -12.42
CA VAL A 211 -3.13 1.17 -13.21
C VAL A 211 -2.99 0.87 -14.70
N VAL A 212 -4.10 0.94 -15.41
CA VAL A 212 -4.16 0.85 -16.87
C VAL A 212 -4.64 2.18 -17.41
N GLU A 213 -3.74 2.97 -17.98
CA GLU A 213 -4.04 4.27 -18.58
C GLU A 213 -4.24 4.13 -20.09
N GLY A 214 -5.38 4.60 -20.61
CA GLY A 214 -5.66 4.66 -22.04
C GLY A 214 -4.92 5.79 -22.75
N GLN A 215 -4.78 5.68 -24.08
CA GLN A 215 -4.13 6.66 -24.96
C GLN A 215 -4.68 8.10 -24.81
N HIS A 216 -5.90 8.24 -24.36
CA HIS A 216 -6.56 9.53 -24.16
C HIS A 216 -6.36 10.09 -22.73
N GLY A 217 -5.49 9.48 -21.90
CA GLY A 217 -5.13 9.96 -20.56
C GLY A 217 -6.13 9.65 -19.45
N PHE A 218 -7.14 8.80 -19.72
CA PHE A 218 -8.04 8.28 -18.70
C PHE A 218 -7.49 6.97 -18.12
N ILE A 219 -7.60 6.80 -16.80
CA ILE A 219 -7.32 5.53 -16.15
C ILE A 219 -8.53 4.62 -16.35
N LEU A 220 -8.36 3.60 -17.20
CA LEU A 220 -9.40 2.66 -17.58
C LEU A 220 -9.74 1.73 -16.42
N HIS A 221 -8.71 1.21 -15.76
CA HIS A 221 -8.83 0.30 -14.64
C HIS A 221 -7.67 0.46 -13.65
N HIS A 222 -7.89 0.01 -12.41
CA HIS A 222 -6.87 -0.04 -11.37
C HIS A 222 -7.13 -1.24 -10.45
N GLN A 223 -6.08 -1.72 -9.82
CA GLN A 223 -6.17 -2.81 -8.84
C GLN A 223 -5.17 -2.59 -7.71
N VAL A 224 -5.64 -2.74 -6.46
CA VAL A 224 -4.77 -2.79 -5.28
C VAL A 224 -4.21 -4.21 -5.17
N MET A 225 -2.89 -4.32 -5.13
CA MET A 225 -2.17 -5.58 -5.10
C MET A 225 -1.86 -5.97 -3.66
N GLU A 226 -2.39 -7.11 -3.22
CA GLU A 226 -2.15 -7.67 -1.89
C GLU A 226 -1.28 -8.92 -2.04
N LYS A 227 -0.03 -8.86 -1.58
CA LYS A 227 0.95 -9.96 -1.65
C LYS A 227 1.15 -10.51 -3.07
N THR A 228 0.92 -9.68 -4.06
CA THR A 228 1.09 -10.01 -5.48
C THR A 228 2.17 -9.15 -6.12
N THR A 229 2.79 -9.67 -7.18
CA THR A 229 3.82 -8.99 -7.96
C THR A 229 3.28 -8.58 -9.33
N ASP A 230 3.99 -7.69 -10.03
CA ASP A 230 3.57 -7.16 -11.32
C ASP A 230 3.36 -8.27 -12.36
N ASP A 231 4.20 -9.29 -12.35
CA ASP A 231 4.08 -10.44 -13.25
C ASP A 231 2.88 -11.34 -12.93
N GLN A 232 2.43 -11.39 -11.69
CA GLN A 232 1.27 -12.19 -11.27
C GLN A 232 -0.07 -11.55 -11.64
N ILE A 233 -0.11 -10.20 -11.73
CA ILE A 233 -1.34 -9.47 -12.01
C ILE A 233 -1.53 -9.15 -13.51
N ALA A 234 -0.47 -9.28 -14.31
CA ALA A 234 -0.43 -8.81 -15.69
C ALA A 234 -1.61 -9.26 -16.57
N VAL A 235 -1.97 -10.54 -16.49
CA VAL A 235 -3.03 -11.11 -17.33
C VAL A 235 -4.40 -10.70 -16.78
N SER A 236 -4.67 -10.92 -15.50
CA SER A 236 -5.99 -10.67 -14.91
C SER A 236 -6.43 -9.20 -15.03
N ILE A 237 -5.52 -8.23 -14.80
CA ILE A 237 -5.89 -6.81 -14.92
C ILE A 237 -6.25 -6.42 -16.36
N ILE A 238 -5.65 -7.07 -17.35
CA ILE A 238 -5.96 -6.80 -18.76
C ILE A 238 -7.26 -7.48 -19.17
N GLU A 239 -7.53 -8.69 -18.71
CA GLU A 239 -8.83 -9.35 -18.92
C GLU A 239 -9.97 -8.50 -18.38
N GLU A 240 -9.87 -8.07 -17.12
CA GLU A 240 -10.87 -7.20 -16.49
C GLU A 240 -10.99 -5.83 -17.20
N THR A 241 -9.88 -5.26 -17.69
CA THR A 241 -9.91 -4.03 -18.46
C THR A 241 -10.61 -4.21 -19.78
N LYS A 242 -10.35 -5.32 -20.48
CA LYS A 242 -10.95 -5.63 -21.79
C LYS A 242 -12.44 -5.94 -21.69
N GLU A 243 -12.89 -6.59 -20.61
CA GLU A 243 -14.34 -6.77 -20.35
C GLU A 243 -15.07 -5.44 -20.27
N ARG A 244 -14.46 -4.41 -19.64
CA ARG A 244 -15.04 -3.08 -19.50
C ARG A 244 -14.91 -2.22 -20.76
N PHE A 245 -13.83 -2.41 -21.51
CA PHE A 245 -13.46 -1.67 -22.71
C PHE A 245 -13.06 -2.66 -23.84
N PRO A 246 -14.02 -3.29 -24.52
CA PRO A 246 -13.76 -4.35 -25.49
C PRO A 246 -12.86 -3.97 -26.66
N LEU A 247 -12.75 -2.67 -26.96
CA LEU A 247 -11.88 -2.13 -28.01
C LEU A 247 -10.41 -2.00 -27.60
N LEU A 248 -10.04 -2.46 -26.39
CA LEU A 248 -8.64 -2.53 -25.96
C LEU A 248 -7.87 -3.52 -26.83
N SER A 249 -6.91 -2.99 -27.58
CA SER A 249 -6.18 -3.72 -28.62
C SER A 249 -4.68 -3.84 -28.32
N CYS A 250 -4.06 -2.78 -27.80
CA CYS A 250 -2.64 -2.74 -27.53
C CYS A 250 -2.37 -2.30 -26.10
N VAL A 251 -1.47 -3.00 -25.41
CA VAL A 251 -1.01 -2.57 -24.05
C VAL A 251 0.50 -2.66 -23.94
N SER A 252 1.10 -1.60 -23.40
CA SER A 252 2.51 -1.58 -23.06
C SER A 252 2.72 -1.73 -21.54
N PHE A 253 3.81 -2.39 -21.15
CA PHE A 253 4.15 -2.74 -19.79
C PHE A 253 5.61 -2.40 -19.46
N ASP A 254 5.92 -2.23 -18.17
CA ASP A 254 7.30 -2.27 -17.71
C ASP A 254 7.83 -3.73 -17.68
N LYS A 255 9.17 -3.86 -17.64
CA LYS A 255 9.85 -5.17 -17.56
C LYS A 255 9.46 -6.00 -16.34
N GLY A 256 8.95 -5.37 -15.28
CA GLY A 256 8.49 -6.03 -14.07
C GLY A 256 7.38 -7.04 -14.32
N PHE A 257 6.54 -6.78 -15.31
CA PHE A 257 5.40 -7.63 -15.69
C PHE A 257 5.78 -8.87 -16.51
N HIS A 258 7.04 -8.98 -16.94
CA HIS A 258 7.44 -10.04 -17.86
C HIS A 258 7.59 -11.41 -17.20
N SER A 259 6.82 -12.37 -17.69
CA SER A 259 7.11 -13.82 -17.65
C SER A 259 6.87 -14.43 -19.02
N ALA A 260 7.38 -15.64 -19.27
CA ALA A 260 7.12 -16.34 -20.55
C ALA A 260 5.62 -16.66 -20.71
N GLY A 261 4.94 -17.01 -19.62
CA GLY A 261 3.49 -17.22 -19.60
C GLY A 261 2.74 -15.94 -19.98
N ASN A 262 3.02 -14.83 -19.30
CA ASN A 262 2.35 -13.55 -19.56
C ASN A 262 2.51 -13.09 -21.02
N GLN A 263 3.69 -13.33 -21.64
CA GLN A 263 3.89 -12.99 -23.06
C GLN A 263 2.94 -13.77 -23.97
N THR A 264 2.67 -15.04 -23.64
CA THR A 264 1.77 -15.90 -24.41
C THR A 264 0.30 -15.58 -24.14
N ASP A 265 -0.05 -15.48 -22.86
CA ASP A 265 -1.44 -15.28 -22.42
C ASP A 265 -1.97 -13.90 -22.83
N LEU A 266 -1.17 -12.85 -22.68
CA LEU A 266 -1.52 -11.51 -23.15
C LEU A 266 -1.65 -11.44 -24.68
N ALA A 267 -0.82 -12.18 -25.42
CA ALA A 267 -0.93 -12.25 -26.89
C ALA A 267 -2.21 -12.98 -27.36
N ALA A 268 -2.82 -13.81 -26.53
CA ALA A 268 -4.13 -14.41 -26.82
C ALA A 268 -5.29 -13.43 -26.55
N ILE A 269 -5.09 -12.41 -25.73
CA ILE A 269 -6.12 -11.44 -25.33
C ILE A 269 -6.06 -10.17 -26.21
N LEU A 270 -4.86 -9.69 -26.53
CA LEU A 270 -4.60 -8.42 -27.21
C LEU A 270 -4.07 -8.64 -28.63
N ASP A 271 -4.36 -7.71 -29.53
CA ASP A 271 -3.80 -7.72 -30.88
C ASP A 271 -2.28 -7.40 -30.87
N GLN A 272 -1.87 -6.57 -29.91
CA GLN A 272 -0.45 -6.17 -29.75
C GLN A 272 -0.04 -6.05 -28.28
N VAL A 273 1.05 -6.71 -27.92
CA VAL A 273 1.63 -6.72 -26.57
C VAL A 273 3.03 -6.12 -26.59
N ILE A 274 3.23 -5.02 -25.87
CA ILE A 274 4.52 -4.36 -25.72
C ILE A 274 5.08 -4.68 -24.33
N LEU A 275 5.59 -5.90 -24.18
CA LEU A 275 6.14 -6.42 -22.92
C LEU A 275 7.64 -6.71 -23.10
N PRO A 276 8.54 -5.79 -22.64
CA PRO A 276 9.98 -5.99 -22.75
C PRO A 276 10.45 -7.16 -21.89
N LYS A 277 11.31 -8.02 -22.43
CA LYS A 277 11.80 -9.19 -21.72
C LYS A 277 12.74 -8.82 -20.56
N LYS A 278 12.56 -9.51 -19.45
CA LYS A 278 13.46 -9.45 -18.30
C LYS A 278 14.66 -10.40 -18.54
N GLY A 279 15.89 -9.87 -18.47
CA GLY A 279 17.09 -10.65 -18.63
C GLY A 279 17.62 -10.70 -20.08
N ARG A 280 18.33 -11.78 -20.45
CA ARG A 280 18.99 -11.91 -21.76
C ARG A 280 17.98 -12.21 -22.87
N LEU A 281 18.05 -11.42 -23.95
CA LEU A 281 17.22 -11.59 -25.13
C LEU A 281 17.67 -12.79 -25.97
N SER A 282 16.77 -13.65 -26.37
CA SER A 282 16.96 -14.65 -27.41
C SER A 282 16.96 -14.00 -28.81
N ALA A 283 17.24 -14.76 -29.87
CA ALA A 283 17.16 -14.23 -31.25
C ALA A 283 15.74 -13.77 -31.60
N VAL A 284 14.72 -14.55 -31.19
CA VAL A 284 13.31 -14.21 -31.40
C VAL A 284 12.90 -12.95 -30.63
N ASP A 285 13.35 -12.83 -29.37
CA ASP A 285 13.07 -11.64 -28.55
C ASP A 285 13.70 -10.38 -29.19
N LYS A 286 14.93 -10.50 -29.73
CA LYS A 286 15.60 -9.39 -30.43
C LYS A 286 14.82 -8.95 -31.66
N THR A 287 14.35 -9.89 -32.47
CA THR A 287 13.54 -9.55 -33.65
C THR A 287 12.28 -8.79 -33.26
N ARG A 288 11.60 -9.21 -32.18
CA ARG A 288 10.41 -8.52 -31.67
C ARG A 288 10.71 -7.17 -31.06
N GLU A 289 11.73 -7.07 -30.18
CA GLU A 289 12.00 -5.86 -29.41
C GLU A 289 12.78 -4.80 -30.20
N TYR A 290 13.42 -5.17 -31.32
CA TYR A 290 14.08 -4.24 -32.25
C TYR A 290 13.18 -3.80 -33.39
N ASP A 291 11.93 -4.30 -33.45
CA ASP A 291 10.94 -3.78 -34.37
C ASP A 291 10.69 -2.29 -34.11
N PRO A 292 10.66 -1.42 -35.14
CA PRO A 292 10.46 0.01 -35.00
C PRO A 292 9.16 0.38 -34.29
N GLU A 293 8.09 -0.37 -34.53
CA GLU A 293 6.79 -0.14 -33.92
C GLU A 293 6.80 -0.51 -32.44
N PHE A 294 7.42 -1.64 -32.06
CA PHE A 294 7.64 -2.01 -30.67
C PHE A 294 8.44 -0.94 -29.92
N ILE A 295 9.53 -0.44 -30.52
CA ILE A 295 10.35 0.63 -29.93
C ILE A 295 9.54 1.91 -29.74
N ARG A 296 8.76 2.31 -30.74
CA ARG A 296 7.88 3.49 -30.68
C ARG A 296 6.87 3.40 -29.52
N LEU A 297 6.16 2.28 -29.42
CA LEU A 297 5.15 2.06 -28.40
C LEU A 297 5.76 1.93 -27.01
N ARG A 298 6.92 1.28 -26.91
CA ARG A 298 7.69 1.22 -25.67
C ARG A 298 8.13 2.60 -25.17
N HIS A 299 8.54 3.51 -26.07
CA HIS A 299 8.85 4.88 -25.70
C HIS A 299 7.62 5.66 -25.21
N GLN A 300 6.45 5.37 -25.77
CA GLN A 300 5.19 5.97 -25.31
C GLN A 300 4.76 5.46 -23.93
N HIS A 301 5.29 4.32 -23.47
CA HIS A 301 4.97 3.78 -22.15
C HIS A 301 5.33 4.76 -21.02
N SER A 302 6.41 5.52 -21.14
CA SER A 302 6.82 6.50 -20.12
C SER A 302 5.76 7.55 -19.77
N ALA A 303 4.76 7.75 -20.62
CA ALA A 303 3.65 8.67 -20.31
C ALA A 303 2.78 8.22 -19.12
N VAL A 304 2.78 6.91 -18.75
CA VAL A 304 2.08 6.41 -17.57
C VAL A 304 2.65 6.98 -16.28
N GLU A 305 3.95 7.28 -16.24
CA GLU A 305 4.60 7.95 -15.10
C GLU A 305 3.96 9.32 -14.81
N SER A 306 3.52 10.03 -15.84
CA SER A 306 2.82 11.31 -15.69
C SER A 306 1.43 11.13 -15.04
N ALA A 307 0.72 10.05 -15.37
CA ALA A 307 -0.57 9.73 -14.75
C ALA A 307 -0.38 9.33 -13.28
N ILE A 308 0.63 8.51 -12.98
CA ILE A 308 1.00 8.12 -11.61
C ILE A 308 1.38 9.36 -10.80
N ASN A 309 2.26 10.20 -11.32
CA ASN A 309 2.64 11.46 -10.64
C ASN A 309 1.43 12.36 -10.38
N ALA A 310 0.48 12.44 -11.32
CA ALA A 310 -0.74 13.20 -11.10
C ALA A 310 -1.61 12.63 -9.96
N LEU A 311 -1.68 11.30 -9.82
CA LEU A 311 -2.35 10.64 -8.70
C LEU A 311 -1.64 10.94 -7.37
N GLU A 312 -0.30 10.85 -7.34
CA GLU A 312 0.51 11.12 -6.14
C GLU A 312 0.39 12.58 -5.69
N VAL A 313 0.48 13.55 -6.62
CA VAL A 313 0.33 15.00 -6.32
C VAL A 313 -1.08 15.33 -5.81
N HIS A 314 -2.10 14.59 -6.26
CA HIS A 314 -3.48 14.74 -5.78
C HIS A 314 -3.80 13.92 -4.52
N GLY A 315 -2.79 13.41 -3.82
CA GLY A 315 -2.90 12.81 -2.49
C GLY A 315 -2.79 11.28 -2.44
N LEU A 316 -2.57 10.60 -3.57
CA LEU A 316 -2.39 9.15 -3.60
C LEU A 316 -0.93 8.70 -3.33
N ASP A 317 -0.09 9.59 -2.80
CA ASP A 317 1.22 9.25 -2.26
C ASP A 317 1.12 8.50 -0.92
N ARG A 318 0.02 8.74 -0.17
CA ARG A 318 -0.26 8.11 1.11
C ARG A 318 -1.76 7.97 1.35
N CYS A 319 -2.21 6.78 1.74
CA CYS A 319 -3.59 6.54 2.13
C CYS A 319 -3.80 6.91 3.61
N PRO A 320 -4.67 7.90 3.92
CA PRO A 320 -5.02 8.25 5.29
C PRO A 320 -6.11 7.37 5.89
N ASP A 321 -6.81 6.56 5.08
CA ASP A 321 -7.93 5.73 5.51
C ASP A 321 -7.44 4.44 6.20
N HIS A 322 -8.31 3.79 6.96
CA HIS A 322 -7.97 2.65 7.79
C HIS A 322 -8.56 1.34 7.25
N GLY A 323 -7.77 0.27 7.41
CA GLY A 323 -8.10 -1.08 6.94
C GLY A 323 -8.00 -1.22 5.42
N ILE A 324 -7.97 -2.47 4.95
CA ILE A 324 -7.81 -2.76 3.52
C ILE A 324 -8.96 -2.23 2.67
N ASP A 325 -10.20 -2.34 3.16
CA ASP A 325 -11.37 -1.81 2.45
C ASP A 325 -11.34 -0.28 2.37
N GLY A 326 -10.85 0.38 3.42
CA GLY A 326 -10.59 1.81 3.42
C GLY A 326 -9.54 2.18 2.40
N PHE A 327 -8.46 1.43 2.36
CA PHE A 327 -7.38 1.62 1.38
C PHE A 327 -7.89 1.47 -0.06
N LYS A 328 -8.58 0.38 -0.38
CA LYS A 328 -9.17 0.14 -1.71
C LYS A 328 -10.13 1.27 -2.11
N ARG A 329 -11.02 1.67 -1.19
CA ARG A 329 -11.94 2.78 -1.42
C ARG A 329 -11.23 4.10 -1.70
N TYR A 330 -10.19 4.41 -0.94
CA TYR A 330 -9.41 5.64 -1.13
C TYR A 330 -8.72 5.69 -2.48
N VAL A 331 -8.10 4.57 -2.91
CA VAL A 331 -7.50 4.43 -4.24
C VAL A 331 -8.55 4.63 -5.33
N SER A 332 -9.70 3.93 -5.25
CA SER A 332 -10.78 4.07 -6.23
C SER A 332 -11.31 5.50 -6.31
N LEU A 333 -11.47 6.18 -5.18
CA LEU A 333 -11.91 7.57 -5.14
C LEU A 333 -10.90 8.52 -5.81
N ALA A 334 -9.61 8.32 -5.58
CA ALA A 334 -8.55 9.12 -6.19
C ALA A 334 -8.51 8.93 -7.72
N VAL A 335 -8.71 7.70 -8.21
CA VAL A 335 -8.79 7.40 -9.64
C VAL A 335 -10.01 8.10 -10.27
N VAL A 336 -11.19 8.00 -9.66
CA VAL A 336 -12.39 8.72 -10.11
C VAL A 336 -12.14 10.23 -10.15
N ALA A 337 -11.61 10.79 -9.08
CA ALA A 337 -11.32 12.24 -9.00
C ALA A 337 -10.35 12.69 -10.10
N ARG A 338 -9.28 11.89 -10.35
CA ARG A 338 -8.32 12.14 -11.43
C ARG A 338 -9.01 12.15 -12.80
N ASN A 339 -9.87 11.15 -13.07
CA ASN A 339 -10.57 11.06 -14.36
C ASN A 339 -11.63 12.14 -14.53
N VAL A 340 -12.37 12.53 -13.50
CA VAL A 340 -13.31 13.68 -13.52
C VAL A 340 -12.56 14.97 -13.78
N HIS A 341 -11.43 15.19 -13.11
CA HIS A 341 -10.58 16.35 -13.38
C HIS A 341 -10.10 16.38 -14.85
N HIS A 342 -9.63 15.23 -15.36
CA HIS A 342 -9.19 15.12 -16.75
C HIS A 342 -10.32 15.37 -17.74
N LEU A 343 -11.52 14.86 -17.49
CA LEU A 343 -12.72 15.15 -18.27
C LEU A 343 -13.01 16.66 -18.30
N GLY A 344 -12.90 17.34 -17.16
CA GLY A 344 -13.04 18.80 -17.08
C GLY A 344 -12.01 19.55 -17.93
N VAL A 345 -10.76 19.08 -17.95
CA VAL A 345 -9.70 19.65 -18.82
C VAL A 345 -10.03 19.49 -20.30
N VAL A 346 -10.53 18.30 -20.71
CA VAL A 346 -10.96 18.02 -22.10
C VAL A 346 -12.09 18.97 -22.51
N LEU A 347 -13.13 19.07 -21.69
CA LEU A 347 -14.27 19.97 -21.95
C LEU A 347 -13.84 21.42 -22.06
N HIS A 348 -13.00 21.89 -21.17
CA HIS A 348 -12.52 23.27 -21.21
C HIS A 348 -11.65 23.57 -22.44
N ARG A 349 -10.87 22.59 -22.92
CA ARG A 349 -10.11 22.73 -24.17
C ARG A 349 -11.05 22.87 -25.38
N GLN A 350 -12.07 22.02 -25.48
CA GLN A 350 -13.07 22.09 -26.56
C GLN A 350 -13.83 23.42 -26.56
N GLU A 351 -14.21 23.92 -25.38
CA GLU A 351 -14.87 25.22 -25.25
C GLU A 351 -13.98 26.35 -25.74
N LYS A 352 -12.70 26.36 -25.36
CA LYS A 352 -11.71 27.34 -25.85
C LYS A 352 -11.50 27.26 -27.36
N GLU A 353 -11.52 26.10 -27.95
CA GLU A 353 -11.39 25.91 -29.40
C GLU A 353 -12.61 26.44 -30.12
N ARG A 354 -13.83 26.22 -29.59
CA ARG A 354 -15.08 26.77 -30.12
C ARG A 354 -15.09 28.30 -30.08
N THR A 355 -14.61 28.89 -28.99
CA THR A 355 -14.63 30.35 -28.80
C THR A 355 -13.54 31.09 -29.58
N ARG A 356 -12.44 30.41 -29.95
CA ARG A 356 -11.33 31.03 -30.71
C ARG A 356 -11.62 31.27 -32.19
N GLY A 357 -12.68 30.66 -32.76
CA GLY A 357 -12.99 30.77 -34.18
C GLY A 357 -11.89 30.20 -35.11
N PRO A 358 -12.18 29.96 -36.39
CA PRO A 358 -11.15 29.53 -37.34
C PRO A 358 -10.10 30.66 -37.48
N TYR A 359 -8.86 30.30 -37.19
CA TYR A 359 -7.71 31.19 -37.42
C TYR A 359 -7.61 31.46 -38.93
N ILE A 360 -8.12 32.58 -39.40
CA ILE A 360 -7.90 33.01 -40.79
C ILE A 360 -6.40 33.30 -40.89
N LYS A 361 -5.63 32.38 -41.50
CA LYS A 361 -4.29 32.69 -41.96
C LYS A 361 -4.41 33.85 -42.91
N LYS A 362 -4.07 35.08 -42.45
CA LYS A 362 -3.80 36.17 -43.38
C LYS A 362 -2.64 35.72 -44.24
N ALA A 363 -2.93 35.46 -45.51
CA ALA A 363 -1.91 35.28 -46.52
C ALA A 363 -1.12 36.60 -46.58
N ALA A 364 0.17 36.52 -46.32
CA ALA A 364 1.15 37.56 -46.64
C ALA A 364 1.74 37.25 -48.00
#